data_7c024d126ab5cdc0658d2b45bc4c4d33
#
_entry.id   7c024d126ab5cdc0658d2b45bc4c4d33
#
_cell.length_a   1.000
_cell.length_b   1.000
_cell.length_c   1.000
_cell.angle_alpha   90.00
_cell.angle_beta   90.00
_cell.angle_gamma   90.00
#
_symmetry.space_group_name_H-M   'P 1'
#
loop_
_entity.id
_entity.type
_entity.pdbx_description
1 polymer ?
#
loop_
_entity_poly.entity_id
_entity_poly.type
_entity_poly.pdbx_seq_one_letter_code
_entity_poly.pdbx_strand_id
1 'polypeptide(L)'
;MNDKPTWRVARLDDIERRDRDLPVREHLGIHAFGVNAYTPGEDGTLISEHDEIGSGQEELYVVLDGTATFEIDGETIDAPAGTFVFVPPESRRKATGNGTVLALGATPGEAYQALDWGDAWPFHRDSMAAYGEQRYADAVEAVRGGLEHMPDHPGLHYNYACFATLAGDTGDETFAHLRRSVELHPSFREQARRDDDFAAVRDDSRFEQALR
;
A
#
# COMPACT_ATOMS: atom_id res chain seq x y z
N MET A 1 -22.20 -28.41 -1.54
CA MET A 1 -23.13 -27.27 -1.72
C MET A 1 -22.50 -26.33 -2.72
N ASN A 2 -23.14 -26.08 -3.86
CA ASN A 2 -22.66 -25.09 -4.81
C ASN A 2 -23.00 -23.71 -4.25
N ASP A 3 -22.08 -23.08 -3.54
CA ASP A 3 -22.22 -21.68 -3.21
C ASP A 3 -22.11 -20.88 -4.52
N LYS A 4 -23.26 -20.43 -5.01
CA LYS A 4 -23.27 -19.47 -6.13
C LYS A 4 -22.53 -18.22 -5.69
N PRO A 5 -21.68 -17.65 -6.55
CA PRO A 5 -21.10 -16.34 -6.28
C PRO A 5 -22.20 -15.34 -5.91
N THR A 6 -22.10 -14.75 -4.73
CA THR A 6 -23.11 -13.80 -4.24
C THR A 6 -22.63 -12.39 -4.61
N TRP A 7 -23.45 -11.67 -5.40
CA TRP A 7 -23.22 -10.25 -5.64
C TRP A 7 -23.33 -9.47 -4.33
N ARG A 8 -22.62 -8.37 -4.23
CA ARG A 8 -22.64 -7.45 -3.07
C ARG A 8 -22.88 -6.03 -3.56
N VAL A 9 -23.51 -5.21 -2.73
CA VAL A 9 -23.75 -3.79 -2.96
C VAL A 9 -23.32 -3.05 -1.70
N ALA A 10 -22.59 -1.97 -1.88
CA ALA A 10 -22.26 -1.02 -0.81
C ALA A 10 -22.36 0.40 -1.35
N ARG A 11 -22.73 1.33 -0.50
CA ARG A 11 -22.56 2.78 -0.73
C ARG A 11 -21.25 3.18 -0.07
N LEU A 12 -20.64 4.28 -0.49
CA LEU A 12 -19.43 4.81 0.17
C LEU A 12 -19.66 5.06 1.67
N ASP A 13 -20.85 5.52 2.03
CA ASP A 13 -21.24 5.78 3.43
C ASP A 13 -21.36 4.50 4.28
N ASP A 14 -21.45 3.33 3.65
CA ASP A 14 -21.52 2.03 4.35
C ASP A 14 -20.12 1.46 4.65
N ILE A 15 -19.08 2.06 4.09
CA ILE A 15 -17.69 1.59 4.22
C ILE A 15 -17.00 2.35 5.35
N GLU A 16 -16.49 1.61 6.33
CA GLU A 16 -15.75 2.21 7.44
C GLU A 16 -14.48 2.92 6.92
N ARG A 17 -14.45 4.23 7.16
CA ARG A 17 -13.35 5.09 6.73
C ARG A 17 -12.10 4.85 7.59
N ARG A 18 -10.96 4.71 6.95
CA ARG A 18 -9.64 4.61 7.56
C ARG A 18 -8.84 5.85 7.17
N ASP A 19 -8.84 6.88 8.02
CA ASP A 19 -8.30 8.22 7.71
C ASP A 19 -8.99 8.81 6.46
N ARG A 20 -8.33 8.92 5.33
CA ARG A 20 -8.92 9.33 4.04
C ARG A 20 -9.39 8.16 3.18
N ASP A 21 -8.95 6.94 3.49
CA ASP A 21 -9.20 5.73 2.70
C ASP A 21 -10.56 5.12 3.02
N LEU A 22 -11.28 4.72 1.99
CA LEU A 22 -12.46 3.87 2.05
C LEU A 22 -12.07 2.53 1.39
N PRO A 23 -11.84 1.46 2.15
CA PRO A 23 -11.29 0.20 1.64
C PRO A 23 -12.35 -0.62 0.89
N VAL A 24 -12.76 -0.13 -0.28
CA VAL A 24 -13.82 -0.72 -1.14
C VAL A 24 -13.53 -2.17 -1.46
N ARG A 25 -12.29 -2.48 -1.80
CA ARG A 25 -11.84 -3.83 -2.15
C ARG A 25 -12.09 -4.82 -1.01
N GLU A 26 -11.61 -4.50 0.18
CA GLU A 26 -11.77 -5.37 1.36
C GLU A 26 -13.24 -5.51 1.72
N HIS A 27 -13.99 -4.41 1.76
CA HIS A 27 -15.42 -4.41 2.10
C HIS A 27 -16.25 -5.30 1.16
N LEU A 28 -15.95 -5.27 -0.14
CA LEU A 28 -16.66 -6.05 -1.14
C LEU A 28 -16.02 -7.43 -1.41
N GLY A 29 -14.84 -7.73 -0.85
CA GLY A 29 -14.12 -8.98 -1.07
C GLY A 29 -13.68 -9.14 -2.53
N ILE A 30 -13.12 -8.11 -3.13
CA ILE A 30 -12.57 -8.14 -4.50
C ILE A 30 -11.14 -8.65 -4.44
N HIS A 31 -10.80 -9.66 -5.26
CA HIS A 31 -9.47 -10.26 -5.28
C HIS A 31 -8.77 -10.18 -6.66
N ALA A 32 -9.41 -9.57 -7.66
CA ALA A 32 -8.89 -9.53 -9.03
C ALA A 32 -8.13 -8.27 -9.38
N PHE A 33 -8.32 -7.19 -8.62
CA PHE A 33 -7.68 -5.88 -8.80
C PHE A 33 -7.77 -5.06 -7.52
N GLY A 34 -6.89 -4.07 -7.37
CA GLY A 34 -6.98 -3.06 -6.33
C GLY A 34 -8.11 -2.08 -6.62
N VAL A 35 -8.91 -1.74 -5.63
CA VAL A 35 -9.88 -0.64 -5.72
C VAL A 35 -10.16 -0.07 -4.34
N ASN A 36 -9.90 1.24 -4.19
CA ASN A 36 -10.23 2.00 -2.99
C ASN A 36 -10.81 3.37 -3.39
N ALA A 37 -11.59 3.94 -2.52
CA ALA A 37 -12.00 5.33 -2.66
C ALA A 37 -11.27 6.20 -1.62
N TYR A 38 -11.02 7.44 -1.97
CA TYR A 38 -10.31 8.42 -1.16
C TYR A 38 -11.15 9.67 -1.02
N THR A 39 -11.26 10.16 0.20
CA THR A 39 -11.89 11.44 0.54
C THR A 39 -10.83 12.34 1.17
N PRO A 40 -10.99 13.68 1.17
CA PRO A 40 -9.98 14.57 1.69
C PRO A 40 -9.62 14.29 3.14
N GLY A 41 -8.33 14.23 3.43
CA GLY A 41 -7.81 14.33 4.79
C GLY A 41 -8.00 15.75 5.37
N GLU A 42 -7.57 15.99 6.61
CA GLU A 42 -7.69 17.30 7.26
C GLU A 42 -6.92 18.41 6.50
N ASP A 43 -5.83 18.04 5.82
CA ASP A 43 -4.98 18.92 5.01
C ASP A 43 -5.44 19.05 3.55
N GLY A 44 -6.55 18.40 3.18
CA GLY A 44 -7.07 18.34 1.82
C GLY A 44 -6.36 17.32 0.92
N THR A 45 -5.44 16.51 1.46
CA THR A 45 -4.80 15.43 0.70
C THR A 45 -5.81 14.34 0.36
N LEU A 46 -5.91 14.00 -0.93
CA LEU A 46 -6.66 12.86 -1.47
C LEU A 46 -5.72 11.66 -1.66
N ILE A 47 -4.67 11.84 -2.42
CA ILE A 47 -3.65 10.83 -2.70
C ILE A 47 -2.31 11.34 -2.18
N SER A 48 -1.65 10.57 -1.31
CA SER A 48 -0.28 10.87 -0.86
C SER A 48 0.69 10.81 -2.03
N GLU A 49 1.80 11.54 -1.91
CA GLU A 49 2.86 11.46 -2.91
C GLU A 49 3.54 10.09 -2.90
N HIS A 50 3.51 9.40 -4.05
CA HIS A 50 4.15 8.09 -4.25
C HIS A 50 4.34 7.80 -5.74
N ASP A 51 5.06 6.72 -6.03
CA ASP A 51 5.08 6.01 -7.31
C ASP A 51 4.76 4.53 -7.07
N GLU A 52 4.60 3.77 -8.15
CA GLU A 52 4.30 2.35 -8.11
C GLU A 52 5.42 1.50 -8.73
N ILE A 53 6.65 2.02 -8.76
CA ILE A 53 7.82 1.29 -9.27
C ILE A 53 7.99 -0.05 -8.54
N GLY A 54 7.79 -0.06 -7.22
CA GLY A 54 7.92 -1.25 -6.38
C GLY A 54 6.91 -2.35 -6.73
N SER A 55 5.64 -1.99 -6.92
CA SER A 55 4.54 -2.91 -7.24
C SER A 55 4.41 -3.18 -8.74
N GLY A 56 4.85 -2.25 -9.59
CA GLY A 56 4.63 -2.26 -11.03
C GLY A 56 3.17 -2.04 -11.43
N GLN A 57 2.33 -1.51 -10.54
CA GLN A 57 0.92 -1.29 -10.82
C GLN A 57 0.70 -0.09 -11.74
N GLU A 58 -0.11 -0.28 -12.76
CA GLU A 58 -0.79 0.82 -13.44
C GLU A 58 -1.99 1.25 -12.61
N GLU A 59 -2.22 2.56 -12.50
CA GLU A 59 -3.36 3.09 -11.75
C GLU A 59 -4.28 3.94 -12.61
N LEU A 60 -5.58 3.77 -12.39
CA LEU A 60 -6.62 4.61 -12.94
C LEU A 60 -7.36 5.30 -11.79
N TYR A 61 -7.28 6.63 -11.75
CA TYR A 61 -8.05 7.45 -10.85
C TYR A 61 -9.31 7.98 -11.55
N VAL A 62 -10.43 7.94 -10.86
CA VAL A 62 -11.72 8.47 -11.33
C VAL A 62 -12.26 9.44 -10.30
N VAL A 63 -12.42 10.69 -10.67
CA VAL A 63 -13.03 11.70 -9.78
C VAL A 63 -14.54 11.51 -9.81
N LEU A 64 -15.11 11.04 -8.69
CA LEU A 64 -16.54 10.72 -8.59
C LEU A 64 -17.41 11.96 -8.33
N ASP A 65 -16.92 12.88 -7.52
CA ASP A 65 -17.55 14.15 -7.20
C ASP A 65 -16.51 15.24 -6.92
N GLY A 66 -16.93 16.48 -6.73
CA GLY A 66 -16.06 17.60 -6.41
C GLY A 66 -14.96 17.84 -7.44
N THR A 67 -13.78 18.17 -6.96
CA THR A 67 -12.60 18.45 -7.79
C THR A 67 -11.34 17.90 -7.10
N ALA A 68 -10.48 17.25 -7.87
CA ALA A 68 -9.13 16.89 -7.48
C ALA A 68 -8.11 17.67 -8.33
N THR A 69 -7.01 18.07 -7.73
CA THR A 69 -5.84 18.62 -8.41
C THR A 69 -4.71 17.60 -8.26
N PHE A 70 -4.33 16.98 -9.37
CA PHE A 70 -3.22 16.06 -9.43
C PHE A 70 -1.92 16.82 -9.73
N GLU A 71 -0.83 16.39 -9.12
CA GLU A 71 0.53 16.71 -9.53
C GLU A 71 1.20 15.40 -9.94
N ILE A 72 1.58 15.29 -11.22
CA ILE A 72 2.19 14.10 -11.81
C ILE A 72 3.49 14.51 -12.47
N ASP A 73 4.63 14.01 -11.99
CA ASP A 73 5.98 14.33 -12.47
C ASP A 73 6.25 15.87 -12.53
N GLY A 74 5.63 16.62 -11.59
CA GLY A 74 5.73 18.08 -11.51
C GLY A 74 4.74 18.85 -12.38
N GLU A 75 3.93 18.18 -13.19
CA GLU A 75 2.84 18.81 -13.95
C GLU A 75 1.54 18.82 -13.13
N THR A 76 0.84 19.95 -13.11
CA THR A 76 -0.42 20.12 -12.39
C THR A 76 -1.59 19.94 -13.33
N ILE A 77 -2.57 19.10 -12.90
CA ILE A 77 -3.75 18.73 -13.68
C ILE A 77 -4.99 18.95 -12.82
N ASP A 78 -5.87 19.85 -13.25
CA ASP A 78 -7.19 20.03 -12.62
C ASP A 78 -8.17 18.98 -13.15
N ALA A 79 -8.78 18.24 -12.24
CA ALA A 79 -9.63 17.11 -12.52
C ALA A 79 -10.98 17.27 -11.81
N PRO A 80 -12.00 17.88 -12.45
CA PRO A 80 -13.37 17.90 -11.93
C PRO A 80 -14.03 16.52 -12.00
N ALA A 81 -15.16 16.36 -11.32
CA ALA A 81 -15.97 15.14 -11.36
C ALA A 81 -16.17 14.61 -12.80
N GLY A 82 -16.03 13.31 -12.97
CA GLY A 82 -16.07 12.63 -14.28
C GLY A 82 -14.74 12.58 -15.02
N THR A 83 -13.66 13.10 -14.44
CA THR A 83 -12.30 12.99 -15.02
C THR A 83 -11.68 11.63 -14.70
N PHE A 84 -11.01 11.06 -15.69
CA PHE A 84 -10.20 9.84 -15.59
C PHE A 84 -8.73 10.23 -15.74
N VAL A 85 -7.89 9.82 -14.78
CA VAL A 85 -6.45 10.07 -14.79
C VAL A 85 -5.74 8.73 -14.73
N PHE A 86 -5.07 8.36 -15.82
CA PHE A 86 -4.23 7.16 -15.87
C PHE A 86 -2.80 7.54 -15.52
N VAL A 87 -2.17 6.74 -14.65
CA VAL A 87 -0.80 6.95 -14.20
C VAL A 87 -0.02 5.65 -14.31
N PRO A 88 1.06 5.59 -15.11
CA PRO A 88 1.94 4.43 -15.14
C PRO A 88 2.78 4.33 -13.86
N PRO A 89 3.36 3.14 -13.57
CA PRO A 89 4.04 2.89 -12.31
C PRO A 89 5.25 3.80 -12.03
N GLU A 90 5.95 4.23 -13.07
CA GLU A 90 7.17 5.06 -12.92
C GLU A 90 6.87 6.53 -12.62
N SER A 91 5.65 6.99 -12.86
CA SER A 91 5.29 8.40 -12.63
C SER A 91 4.96 8.66 -11.17
N ARG A 92 5.62 9.65 -10.60
CA ARG A 92 5.35 10.11 -9.25
C ARG A 92 4.10 10.98 -9.23
N ARG A 93 3.16 10.65 -8.33
CA ARG A 93 1.86 11.35 -8.26
C ARG A 93 1.47 11.68 -6.84
N LYS A 94 0.69 12.74 -6.71
CA LYS A 94 -0.12 13.09 -5.54
C LYS A 94 -1.40 13.79 -6.00
N ALA A 95 -2.40 13.86 -5.13
CA ALA A 95 -3.60 14.65 -5.40
C ALA A 95 -4.12 15.32 -4.12
N THR A 96 -4.65 16.53 -4.29
CA THR A 96 -5.35 17.30 -3.26
C THR A 96 -6.71 17.72 -3.79
N GLY A 97 -7.64 18.10 -2.93
CA GLY A 97 -8.94 18.58 -3.36
C GLY A 97 -10.04 18.44 -2.33
N ASN A 98 -11.29 18.55 -2.82
CA ASN A 98 -12.50 18.46 -1.99
C ASN A 98 -13.49 17.39 -2.48
N GLY A 99 -13.06 16.57 -3.45
CA GLY A 99 -13.89 15.54 -4.07
C GLY A 99 -13.63 14.15 -3.50
N THR A 100 -14.30 13.17 -4.08
CA THR A 100 -14.05 11.75 -3.88
C THR A 100 -13.36 11.18 -5.11
N VAL A 101 -12.24 10.49 -4.91
CA VAL A 101 -11.48 9.84 -5.97
C VAL A 101 -11.53 8.33 -5.77
N LEU A 102 -11.91 7.59 -6.82
CA LEU A 102 -11.78 6.14 -6.88
C LEU A 102 -10.46 5.80 -7.57
N ALA A 103 -9.61 5.02 -6.93
CA ALA A 103 -8.41 4.46 -7.51
C ALA A 103 -8.60 2.98 -7.82
N LEU A 104 -8.18 2.56 -9.01
CA LEU A 104 -8.12 1.16 -9.43
C LEU A 104 -6.68 0.87 -9.85
N GLY A 105 -6.13 -0.27 -9.41
CA GLY A 105 -4.76 -0.63 -9.74
C GLY A 105 -4.58 -2.12 -9.97
N ALA A 106 -3.70 -2.46 -10.91
CA ALA A 106 -3.25 -3.81 -11.17
C ALA A 106 -1.91 -3.81 -11.94
N THR A 107 -1.11 -4.86 -11.75
CA THR A 107 0.15 -5.05 -12.50
C THR A 107 -0.16 -5.73 -13.84
N PRO A 108 0.23 -5.16 -14.98
CA PRO A 108 -0.04 -5.74 -16.29
C PRO A 108 0.52 -7.15 -16.44
N GLY A 109 -0.35 -8.10 -16.86
CA GLY A 109 0.05 -9.48 -17.13
C GLY A 109 0.28 -10.34 -15.88
N GLU A 110 0.09 -9.83 -14.70
CA GLU A 110 0.21 -10.55 -13.43
C GLU A 110 -1.15 -10.76 -12.76
N ALA A 111 -1.26 -11.84 -11.99
CA ALA A 111 -2.43 -12.02 -11.12
C ALA A 111 -2.33 -11.07 -9.93
N TYR A 112 -3.35 -10.25 -9.73
CA TYR A 112 -3.41 -9.37 -8.58
C TYR A 112 -3.37 -10.17 -7.27
N GLN A 113 -2.48 -9.79 -6.37
CA GLN A 113 -2.34 -10.39 -5.06
C GLN A 113 -2.84 -9.39 -4.01
N ALA A 114 -4.03 -9.65 -3.50
CA ALA A 114 -4.66 -8.77 -2.51
C ALA A 114 -3.89 -8.83 -1.18
N LEU A 115 -3.49 -7.68 -0.67
CA LEU A 115 -3.02 -7.52 0.69
C LEU A 115 -4.12 -6.86 1.53
N ASP A 116 -4.69 -7.60 2.46
CA ASP A 116 -5.74 -7.11 3.35
C ASP A 116 -5.14 -6.72 4.70
N TRP A 117 -5.21 -5.45 5.04
CA TRP A 117 -4.70 -4.98 6.33
C TRP A 117 -5.62 -5.32 7.49
N GLY A 118 -6.96 -5.32 7.31
CA GLY A 118 -7.91 -5.71 8.34
C GLY A 118 -7.56 -5.19 9.74
N ASP A 119 -7.44 -6.09 10.70
CA ASP A 119 -7.05 -5.78 12.08
C ASP A 119 -5.59 -5.30 12.21
N ALA A 120 -4.75 -5.48 11.18
CA ALA A 120 -3.38 -4.98 11.13
C ALA A 120 -3.31 -3.47 10.81
N TRP A 121 -4.40 -2.88 10.33
CA TRP A 121 -4.42 -1.48 9.90
C TRP A 121 -3.91 -0.48 10.96
N PRO A 122 -4.31 -0.52 12.25
CA PRO A 122 -3.80 0.41 13.24
C PRO A 122 -2.28 0.38 13.36
N PHE A 123 -1.69 -0.80 13.36
CA PHE A 123 -0.23 -0.99 13.48
C PHE A 123 0.50 -0.51 12.21
N HIS A 124 -0.07 -0.78 11.03
CA HIS A 124 0.44 -0.23 9.78
C HIS A 124 0.41 1.29 9.79
N ARG A 125 -0.72 1.90 10.10
CA ARG A 125 -0.86 3.37 10.18
C ARG A 125 0.17 3.98 11.12
N ASP A 126 0.30 3.46 12.34
CA ASP A 126 1.18 4.01 13.36
C ASP A 126 2.65 3.84 12.95
N SER A 127 3.01 2.71 12.34
CA SER A 127 4.35 2.49 11.81
C SER A 127 4.68 3.41 10.63
N MET A 128 3.74 3.65 9.71
CA MET A 128 3.92 4.56 8.59
C MET A 128 4.04 6.02 9.05
N ALA A 129 3.32 6.43 10.10
CA ALA A 129 3.49 7.76 10.70
C ALA A 129 4.92 7.93 11.25
N ALA A 130 5.44 6.95 11.98
CA ALA A 130 6.80 6.97 12.48
C ALA A 130 7.84 6.94 11.35
N TYR A 131 7.61 6.15 10.30
CA TYR A 131 8.45 6.08 9.09
C TYR A 131 8.53 7.45 8.39
N GLY A 132 7.41 8.12 8.18
CA GLY A 132 7.37 9.45 7.56
C GLY A 132 8.15 10.51 8.35
N GLU A 133 8.27 10.34 9.67
CA GLU A 133 9.08 11.17 10.56
C GLU A 133 10.53 10.66 10.73
N GLN A 134 10.93 9.63 9.98
CA GLN A 134 12.24 8.96 10.04
C GLN A 134 12.57 8.38 11.43
N ARG A 135 11.55 8.10 12.24
CA ARG A 135 11.66 7.42 13.53
C ARG A 135 11.57 5.90 13.33
N TYR A 136 12.55 5.35 12.60
CA TYR A 136 12.51 3.96 12.14
C TYR A 136 12.46 2.93 13.27
N ALA A 137 13.12 3.20 14.40
CA ALA A 137 13.05 2.32 15.56
C ALA A 137 11.61 2.25 16.14
N ASP A 138 10.90 3.39 16.19
CA ASP A 138 9.51 3.44 16.64
C ASP A 138 8.58 2.75 15.64
N ALA A 139 8.88 2.87 14.33
CA ALA A 139 8.17 2.14 13.28
C ALA A 139 8.30 0.61 13.44
N VAL A 140 9.51 0.12 13.76
CA VAL A 140 9.75 -1.30 14.08
C VAL A 140 8.92 -1.75 15.28
N GLU A 141 8.89 -0.97 16.37
CA GLU A 141 8.12 -1.34 17.57
C GLU A 141 6.61 -1.38 17.30
N ALA A 142 6.08 -0.44 16.51
CA ALA A 142 4.67 -0.47 16.12
C ALA A 142 4.32 -1.74 15.33
N VAL A 143 5.16 -2.12 14.37
CA VAL A 143 4.99 -3.35 13.59
C VAL A 143 5.13 -4.60 14.47
N ARG A 144 6.10 -4.61 15.40
CA ARG A 144 6.31 -5.71 16.35
C ARG A 144 5.04 -5.96 17.18
N GLY A 145 4.42 -4.90 17.69
CA GLY A 145 3.13 -5.00 18.38
C GLY A 145 2.05 -5.64 17.52
N GLY A 146 2.00 -5.31 16.23
CA GLY A 146 1.07 -5.95 15.28
C GLY A 146 1.35 -7.44 15.09
N LEU A 147 2.63 -7.83 14.99
CA LEU A 147 3.02 -9.23 14.80
C LEU A 147 2.76 -10.11 16.04
N GLU A 148 2.71 -9.55 17.25
CA GLU A 148 2.27 -10.29 18.44
C GLU A 148 0.82 -10.77 18.33
N HIS A 149 -0.04 -10.02 17.66
CA HIS A 149 -1.44 -10.34 17.44
C HIS A 149 -1.69 -11.10 16.14
N MET A 150 -0.90 -10.82 15.12
CA MET A 150 -1.05 -11.36 13.77
C MET A 150 0.30 -11.88 13.22
N PRO A 151 0.79 -13.01 13.77
CA PRO A 151 2.14 -13.52 13.49
C PRO A 151 2.35 -13.97 12.03
N ASP A 152 1.30 -14.07 11.24
CA ASP A 152 1.35 -14.48 9.84
C ASP A 152 0.85 -13.37 8.88
N HIS A 153 0.87 -12.09 9.31
CA HIS A 153 0.48 -11.00 8.42
C HIS A 153 1.65 -10.57 7.52
N PRO A 154 1.59 -10.80 6.19
CA PRO A 154 2.74 -10.62 5.30
C PRO A 154 3.24 -9.18 5.22
N GLY A 155 2.33 -8.18 5.21
CA GLY A 155 2.70 -6.77 5.16
C GLY A 155 3.40 -6.28 6.43
N LEU A 156 3.03 -6.80 7.62
CA LEU A 156 3.75 -6.47 8.85
C LEU A 156 5.17 -7.04 8.84
N HIS A 157 5.36 -8.26 8.34
CA HIS A 157 6.70 -8.83 8.17
C HIS A 157 7.56 -8.02 7.19
N TYR A 158 6.97 -7.58 6.08
CA TYR A 158 7.66 -6.75 5.09
C TYR A 158 8.09 -5.41 5.70
N ASN A 159 7.14 -4.70 6.32
CA ASN A 159 7.40 -3.42 6.98
C ASN A 159 8.45 -3.53 8.08
N TYR A 160 8.43 -4.61 8.87
CA TYR A 160 9.48 -4.88 9.86
C TYR A 160 10.86 -4.88 9.21
N ALA A 161 11.02 -5.65 8.13
CA ALA A 161 12.31 -5.78 7.45
C ALA A 161 12.79 -4.45 6.85
N CYS A 162 11.89 -3.66 6.23
CA CYS A 162 12.19 -2.32 5.73
C CYS A 162 12.66 -1.40 6.86
N PHE A 163 11.85 -1.25 7.90
CA PHE A 163 12.13 -0.30 8.98
C PHE A 163 13.34 -0.70 9.81
N ALA A 164 13.56 -2.00 10.05
CA ALA A 164 14.77 -2.50 10.71
C ALA A 164 16.02 -2.18 9.89
N THR A 165 15.98 -2.37 8.57
CA THR A 165 17.08 -2.01 7.66
C THR A 165 17.39 -0.52 7.74
N LEU A 166 16.37 0.34 7.68
CA LEU A 166 16.53 1.80 7.79
C LEU A 166 16.99 2.24 9.18
N ALA A 167 16.62 1.52 10.24
CA ALA A 167 17.12 1.74 11.60
C ALA A 167 18.59 1.29 11.77
N GLY A 168 19.19 0.65 10.76
CA GLY A 168 20.56 0.11 10.80
C GLY A 168 20.65 -1.28 11.40
N ASP A 169 19.52 -1.94 11.72
CA ASP A 169 19.50 -3.34 12.14
C ASP A 169 19.49 -4.25 10.91
N THR A 170 20.64 -4.83 10.61
CA THR A 170 20.86 -5.76 9.50
C THR A 170 21.14 -7.17 9.99
N GLY A 171 20.61 -7.52 11.15
CA GLY A 171 20.74 -8.83 11.78
C GLY A 171 19.94 -9.94 11.09
N ASP A 172 20.08 -11.16 11.57
CA ASP A 172 19.38 -12.33 10.99
C ASP A 172 17.84 -12.22 11.14
N GLU A 173 17.37 -11.50 12.16
CA GLU A 173 15.94 -11.26 12.40
C GLU A 173 15.32 -10.48 11.24
N THR A 174 15.99 -9.42 10.75
CA THR A 174 15.55 -8.63 9.60
C THR A 174 15.34 -9.50 8.35
N PHE A 175 16.31 -10.37 8.03
CA PHE A 175 16.18 -11.28 6.89
C PHE A 175 15.16 -12.40 7.13
N ALA A 176 14.95 -12.83 8.37
CA ALA A 176 13.90 -13.80 8.70
C ALA A 176 12.51 -13.21 8.44
N HIS A 177 12.26 -11.95 8.81
CA HIS A 177 11.02 -11.25 8.52
C HIS A 177 10.83 -11.02 7.01
N LEU A 178 11.87 -10.61 6.28
CA LEU A 178 11.81 -10.47 4.82
C LEU A 178 11.44 -11.81 4.15
N ARG A 179 12.09 -12.89 4.53
CA ARG A 179 11.77 -14.23 4.01
C ARG A 179 10.33 -14.60 4.33
N ARG A 180 9.87 -14.39 5.57
CA ARG A 180 8.51 -14.72 5.97
C ARG A 180 7.47 -13.93 5.18
N SER A 181 7.72 -12.66 4.89
CA SER A 181 6.83 -11.85 4.06
C SER A 181 6.68 -12.44 2.65
N VAL A 182 7.78 -12.87 2.02
CA VAL A 182 7.80 -13.47 0.68
C VAL A 182 7.12 -14.86 0.68
N GLU A 183 7.31 -15.68 1.71
CA GLU A 183 6.62 -16.97 1.86
C GLU A 183 5.10 -16.79 1.92
N LEU A 184 4.65 -15.79 2.67
CA LEU A 184 3.23 -15.50 2.88
C LEU A 184 2.59 -14.77 1.68
N HIS A 185 3.36 -13.93 0.98
CA HIS A 185 2.88 -13.12 -0.13
C HIS A 185 3.99 -12.94 -1.18
N PRO A 186 4.03 -13.79 -2.22
CA PRO A 186 5.15 -13.86 -3.16
C PRO A 186 5.46 -12.56 -3.94
N SER A 187 4.50 -11.62 -4.06
CA SER A 187 4.74 -10.33 -4.73
C SER A 187 5.82 -9.50 -4.03
N PHE A 188 5.99 -9.66 -2.72
CA PHE A 188 7.03 -8.96 -1.97
C PHE A 188 8.45 -9.29 -2.44
N ARG A 189 8.65 -10.39 -3.19
CA ARG A 189 9.97 -10.71 -3.76
C ARG A 189 10.45 -9.65 -4.73
N GLU A 190 9.63 -9.32 -5.71
CA GLU A 190 9.99 -8.32 -6.73
C GLU A 190 9.92 -6.90 -6.16
N GLN A 191 8.97 -6.65 -5.25
CA GLN A 191 8.89 -5.38 -4.55
C GLN A 191 10.19 -5.11 -3.77
N ALA A 192 10.69 -6.06 -2.95
CA ALA A 192 11.91 -5.87 -2.17
C ALA A 192 13.15 -5.62 -3.04
N ARG A 193 13.24 -6.20 -4.23
CA ARG A 193 14.35 -5.95 -5.15
C ARG A 193 14.42 -4.52 -5.66
N ARG A 194 13.27 -3.86 -5.74
CA ARG A 194 13.13 -2.49 -6.26
C ARG A 194 13.05 -1.43 -5.15
N ASP A 195 12.76 -1.87 -3.94
CA ASP A 195 12.53 -1.00 -2.79
C ASP A 195 13.86 -0.46 -2.24
N ASP A 196 14.02 0.86 -2.27
CA ASP A 196 15.23 1.55 -1.83
C ASP A 196 15.46 1.45 -0.31
N ASP A 197 14.44 1.09 0.47
CA ASP A 197 14.57 0.85 1.91
C ASP A 197 15.56 -0.29 2.20
N PHE A 198 15.76 -1.21 1.25
CA PHE A 198 16.75 -2.29 1.34
C PHE A 198 18.12 -1.96 0.74
N ALA A 199 18.38 -0.71 0.33
CA ALA A 199 19.66 -0.34 -0.30
C ALA A 199 20.89 -0.75 0.53
N ALA A 200 20.81 -0.63 1.86
CA ALA A 200 21.90 -0.94 2.76
C ALA A 200 22.24 -2.45 2.86
N VAL A 201 21.31 -3.33 2.48
CA VAL A 201 21.46 -4.80 2.59
C VAL A 201 21.40 -5.50 1.24
N ARG A 202 21.23 -4.78 0.14
CA ARG A 202 21.03 -5.35 -1.21
C ARG A 202 22.19 -6.23 -1.66
N ASP A 203 23.41 -5.90 -1.25
CA ASP A 203 24.64 -6.66 -1.54
C ASP A 203 24.93 -7.79 -0.52
N ASP A 204 24.15 -7.91 0.54
CA ASP A 204 24.28 -9.01 1.51
C ASP A 204 23.71 -10.30 0.92
N SER A 205 24.48 -11.38 0.96
CA SER A 205 24.04 -12.68 0.44
C SER A 205 22.76 -13.20 1.09
N ARG A 206 22.46 -12.81 2.32
CA ARG A 206 21.23 -13.15 3.06
C ARG A 206 20.00 -12.50 2.44
N PHE A 207 20.13 -11.32 1.81
CA PHE A 207 19.02 -10.65 1.12
C PHE A 207 18.47 -11.54 0.00
N GLU A 208 19.31 -11.96 -0.95
CA GLU A 208 18.83 -12.85 -2.02
C GLU A 208 18.41 -14.25 -1.52
N GLN A 209 18.95 -14.71 -0.40
CA GLN A 209 18.48 -15.96 0.24
C GLN A 209 17.09 -15.79 0.85
N ALA A 210 16.76 -14.62 1.41
CA ALA A 210 15.44 -14.32 1.96
C ALA A 210 14.36 -14.21 0.87
N LEU A 211 14.75 -13.84 -0.35
CA LEU A 211 13.84 -13.70 -1.49
C LEU A 211 13.61 -15.01 -2.29
N ARG A 212 14.18 -16.13 -1.91
CA ARG A 212 13.98 -17.43 -2.61
C ARG A 212 12.68 -18.11 -2.20
#